data_64fef5ae92675939a0e484139c907636
#
_entry.id   64fef5ae92675939a0e484139c907636
#
_cell.length_a   1.000
_cell.length_b   1.000
_cell.length_c   1.000
_cell.angle_alpha   90.00
_cell.angle_beta   90.00
_cell.angle_gamma   90.00
#
_symmetry.space_group_name_H-M   'P 1'
#
loop_
_entity.id
_entity.type
_entity.pdbx_description
1 polymer ?
#
loop_
_entity_poly.entity_id
_entity_poly.type
_entity_poly.pdbx_seq_one_letter_code
_entity_poly.pdbx_strand_id
1 'polypeptide(L)'
;SSGVSLLLNEILKARPNLRIFLLDVHNEYGRCFGERALVLNPRNLKLPFWLFNFEEIVDVLFAGRPGVAEELDILAEVIPMAKAIYTQYQNTDRIGLKRVDPKTVGYTVDTPVPYRLVDLISLIDERMGKLENRSSRIIYHKLISRIETVKNDPRYAFMFENANVGGDTMAEVISHLFRLPANGRPMTIMQLAGFPAEVVDSVVSVLCRMAFDFGLWSDGVSPLLFVCEEAHHYASADRNVGFGPTRKAISRIAKEGRKYGVYLGLITQRPAELDATIISQCNTLFSMRLANDRDQALLRSAVSDAAANLLSFVPSLGTREVLAFGEGVALPTRLRFKEVPVHQLPRSEATIATVTSQSAGHDMHFVAAVLERWRGATSSRDVPNDPIFSDRPPARSFEPRPEPRSFEPRPAEPRQMEPRSFEPRAAEPRSVEAPMLQPSLGLDPDRFSLLKRPLR
;
A
#
# COMPACT_ATOMS: atom_id res chain seq x y z
N SER A 1 -11.31 -7.42 19.54
CA SER A 1 -11.46 -8.10 18.23
C SER A 1 -12.93 -8.38 17.85
N SER A 2 -13.78 -9.07 18.67
CA SER A 2 -15.16 -9.45 18.28
C SER A 2 -16.07 -8.25 17.98
N GLY A 3 -15.99 -7.16 18.76
CA GLY A 3 -16.74 -5.93 18.50
C GLY A 3 -16.38 -5.29 17.17
N VAL A 4 -15.11 -5.36 16.81
CA VAL A 4 -14.60 -4.86 15.51
C VAL A 4 -15.16 -5.68 14.36
N SER A 5 -15.11 -7.01 14.45
CA SER A 5 -15.69 -7.89 13.43
C SER A 5 -17.19 -7.59 13.24
N LEU A 6 -17.93 -7.40 14.34
CA LEU A 6 -19.35 -7.02 14.26
C LEU A 6 -19.55 -5.69 13.55
N LEU A 7 -18.85 -4.62 13.96
CA LEU A 7 -18.97 -3.29 13.36
C LEU A 7 -18.66 -3.30 11.87
N LEU A 8 -17.55 -3.93 11.48
CA LEU A 8 -17.16 -4.00 10.06
C LEU A 8 -18.15 -4.82 9.24
N ASN A 9 -18.69 -5.91 9.78
CA ASN A 9 -19.75 -6.69 9.11
C ASN A 9 -21.04 -5.87 8.93
N GLU A 10 -21.46 -5.09 9.94
CA GLU A 10 -22.65 -4.23 9.83
C GLU A 10 -22.42 -3.07 8.86
N ILE A 11 -21.21 -2.49 8.84
CA ILE A 11 -20.82 -1.47 7.84
C ILE A 11 -20.91 -2.04 6.42
N LEU A 12 -20.36 -3.25 6.17
CA LEU A 12 -20.42 -3.91 4.88
C LEU A 12 -21.85 -4.31 4.46
N LYS A 13 -22.76 -4.56 5.41
CA LYS A 13 -24.19 -4.76 5.11
C LYS A 13 -24.85 -3.46 4.69
N ALA A 14 -24.57 -2.37 5.42
CA ALA A 14 -25.15 -1.06 5.16
C ALA A 14 -24.57 -0.40 3.89
N ARG A 15 -23.29 -0.66 3.59
CA ARG A 15 -22.55 -0.10 2.47
C ARG A 15 -21.73 -1.18 1.75
N PRO A 16 -22.37 -2.05 0.93
CA PRO A 16 -21.70 -3.20 0.31
C PRO A 16 -20.52 -2.86 -0.61
N ASN A 17 -20.51 -1.64 -1.14
CA ASN A 17 -19.47 -1.15 -2.06
C ASN A 17 -18.37 -0.33 -1.35
N LEU A 18 -18.47 -0.11 -0.03
CA LEU A 18 -17.40 0.54 0.72
C LEU A 18 -16.20 -0.40 0.80
N ARG A 19 -15.06 0.06 0.35
CA ARG A 19 -13.83 -0.69 0.48
C ARG A 19 -13.25 -0.52 1.86
N ILE A 20 -12.73 -1.63 2.40
CA ILE A 20 -12.12 -1.68 3.73
C ILE A 20 -10.73 -2.28 3.59
N PHE A 21 -9.74 -1.62 4.18
CA PHE A 21 -8.40 -2.15 4.34
C PHE A 21 -8.11 -2.29 5.84
N LEU A 22 -7.95 -3.52 6.31
CA LEU A 22 -7.71 -3.83 7.73
C LEU A 22 -6.28 -4.31 7.93
N LEU A 23 -5.52 -3.64 8.80
CA LEU A 23 -4.26 -4.13 9.34
C LEU A 23 -4.56 -5.10 10.48
N ASP A 24 -4.18 -6.37 10.31
CA ASP A 24 -4.41 -7.47 11.26
C ASP A 24 -3.08 -7.90 11.88
N VAL A 25 -2.79 -7.35 13.06
CA VAL A 25 -1.50 -7.55 13.75
C VAL A 25 -1.32 -8.98 14.22
N HIS A 26 -2.42 -9.61 14.68
CA HIS A 26 -2.42 -10.91 15.33
C HIS A 26 -2.93 -12.05 14.44
N ASN A 27 -3.23 -11.76 13.16
CA ASN A 27 -3.80 -12.73 12.22
C ASN A 27 -5.10 -13.38 12.73
N GLU A 28 -6.00 -12.59 13.32
CA GLU A 28 -7.25 -13.07 13.92
C GLU A 28 -8.46 -12.94 12.98
N TYR A 29 -8.41 -12.04 11.99
CA TYR A 29 -9.58 -11.67 11.19
C TYR A 29 -9.72 -12.45 9.89
N GLY A 30 -8.74 -13.22 9.48
CA GLY A 30 -8.67 -13.85 8.16
C GLY A 30 -9.92 -14.60 7.72
N ARG A 31 -10.71 -15.15 8.67
CA ARG A 31 -11.94 -15.90 8.39
C ARG A 31 -13.24 -15.17 8.75
N CYS A 32 -13.16 -14.00 9.41
CA CYS A 32 -14.33 -13.31 9.96
C CYS A 32 -15.32 -12.81 8.91
N PHE A 33 -14.86 -12.61 7.70
CA PHE A 33 -15.63 -11.95 6.63
C PHE A 33 -15.93 -12.86 5.44
N GLY A 34 -15.50 -14.13 5.50
CA GLY A 34 -15.70 -15.12 4.45
C GLY A 34 -15.19 -14.64 3.09
N GLU A 35 -15.96 -14.90 2.03
CA GLU A 35 -15.58 -14.55 0.65
C GLU A 35 -15.55 -13.03 0.35
N ARG A 36 -16.04 -12.20 1.26
CA ARG A 36 -16.02 -10.74 1.10
C ARG A 36 -14.65 -10.11 1.33
N ALA A 37 -13.71 -10.86 1.88
CA ALA A 37 -12.37 -10.39 2.17
C ALA A 37 -11.30 -11.11 1.35
N LEU A 38 -10.29 -10.35 0.92
CA LEU A 38 -9.02 -10.86 0.43
C LEU A 38 -8.03 -10.81 1.59
N VAL A 39 -7.38 -11.94 1.88
CA VAL A 39 -6.34 -12.01 2.91
C VAL A 39 -4.97 -11.94 2.28
N LEU A 40 -4.21 -10.92 2.67
CA LEU A 40 -2.82 -10.71 2.23
C LEU A 40 -1.87 -10.98 3.40
N ASN A 41 -0.74 -11.59 3.07
CA ASN A 41 0.36 -11.89 3.96
C ASN A 41 1.68 -11.80 3.20
N PRO A 42 2.86 -11.94 3.81
CA PRO A 42 4.14 -11.79 3.11
C PRO A 42 4.34 -12.73 1.92
N ARG A 43 3.64 -13.86 1.87
CA ARG A 43 3.80 -14.86 0.79
C ARG A 43 3.03 -14.50 -0.49
N ASN A 44 1.89 -13.82 -0.35
CA ASN A 44 1.04 -13.45 -1.49
C ASN A 44 0.98 -11.94 -1.76
N LEU A 45 1.56 -11.13 -0.89
CA LEU A 45 1.71 -9.70 -1.11
C LEU A 45 2.77 -9.44 -2.18
N LYS A 46 2.46 -8.52 -3.09
CA LYS A 46 3.43 -7.92 -4.01
C LYS A 46 3.46 -6.43 -3.74
N LEU A 47 4.53 -5.98 -3.10
CA LEU A 47 4.74 -4.58 -2.74
C LEU A 47 6.16 -4.18 -3.18
N PRO A 48 6.38 -3.85 -4.46
CA PRO A 48 7.70 -3.57 -5.00
C PRO A 48 8.44 -2.47 -4.23
N PHE A 49 9.73 -2.66 -3.99
CA PHE A 49 10.59 -1.75 -3.22
C PHE A 49 10.59 -0.30 -3.74
N TRP A 50 10.39 -0.07 -5.02
CA TRP A 50 10.38 1.26 -5.61
C TRP A 50 9.11 2.08 -5.30
N LEU A 51 8.08 1.46 -4.69
CA LEU A 51 6.91 2.15 -4.14
C LEU A 51 7.19 2.80 -2.78
N PHE A 52 8.27 2.41 -2.12
CA PHE A 52 8.70 2.98 -0.85
C PHE A 52 9.31 4.36 -1.07
N ASN A 53 8.98 5.33 -0.21
CA ASN A 53 9.66 6.60 -0.20
C ASN A 53 11.07 6.47 0.39
N PHE A 54 11.84 7.55 0.39
CA PHE A 54 13.24 7.50 0.83
C PHE A 54 13.38 7.07 2.30
N GLU A 55 12.58 7.64 3.22
CA GLU A 55 12.62 7.27 4.63
C GLU A 55 12.27 5.79 4.83
N GLU A 56 11.27 5.28 4.10
CA GLU A 56 10.78 3.90 4.17
C GLU A 56 11.79 2.88 3.61
N ILE A 57 12.40 3.15 2.44
CA ILE A 57 13.39 2.23 1.86
C ILE A 57 14.70 2.21 2.64
N VAL A 58 15.10 3.34 3.21
CA VAL A 58 16.24 3.42 4.12
C VAL A 58 16.00 2.54 5.35
N ASP A 59 14.84 2.65 5.98
CA ASP A 59 14.49 1.84 7.15
C ASP A 59 14.59 0.33 6.84
N VAL A 60 14.09 -0.09 5.68
CA VAL A 60 14.22 -1.48 5.21
C VAL A 60 15.67 -1.87 5.00
N LEU A 61 16.47 -1.07 4.29
CA LEU A 61 17.87 -1.39 3.97
C LEU A 61 18.76 -1.40 5.23
N PHE A 62 18.42 -0.61 6.23
CA PHE A 62 19.17 -0.52 7.48
C PHE A 62 18.57 -1.35 8.62
N ALA A 63 17.50 -2.13 8.33
CA ALA A 63 16.81 -2.99 9.30
C ALA A 63 16.39 -2.23 10.57
N GLY A 64 15.73 -1.10 10.42
CA GLY A 64 15.25 -0.23 11.49
C GLY A 64 16.35 0.54 12.24
N ARG A 65 17.62 0.44 11.80
CA ARG A 65 18.73 1.19 12.41
C ARG A 65 18.91 2.53 11.72
N PRO A 66 19.40 3.56 12.45
CA PRO A 66 19.78 4.81 11.81
C PRO A 66 20.78 4.58 10.68
N GLY A 67 20.53 5.15 9.51
CA GLY A 67 21.46 5.11 8.41
C GLY A 67 22.72 5.92 8.69
N VAL A 68 23.83 5.52 8.07
CA VAL A 68 25.07 6.31 8.08
C VAL A 68 24.90 7.47 7.11
N ALA A 69 25.20 8.71 7.50
CA ALA A 69 24.92 9.89 6.71
C ALA A 69 25.49 9.81 5.28
N GLU A 70 26.71 9.33 5.14
CA GLU A 70 27.37 9.19 3.83
C GLU A 70 26.67 8.15 2.94
N GLU A 71 26.18 7.03 3.52
CA GLU A 71 25.42 6.01 2.78
C GLU A 71 24.06 6.56 2.32
N LEU A 72 23.43 7.41 3.15
CA LEU A 72 22.16 8.07 2.82
C LEU A 72 22.34 9.09 1.67
N ASP A 73 23.40 9.89 1.71
CA ASP A 73 23.70 10.87 0.67
C ASP A 73 23.92 10.18 -0.69
N ILE A 74 24.64 9.05 -0.69
CA ILE A 74 24.84 8.24 -1.90
C ILE A 74 23.48 7.77 -2.45
N LEU A 75 22.61 7.20 -1.60
CA LEU A 75 21.29 6.73 -2.02
C LEU A 75 20.42 7.88 -2.56
N ALA A 76 20.40 9.01 -1.85
CA ALA A 76 19.62 10.18 -2.24
C ALA A 76 20.01 10.73 -3.63
N GLU A 77 21.30 10.62 -3.97
CA GLU A 77 21.79 11.06 -5.27
C GLU A 77 21.59 10.00 -6.38
N VAL A 78 21.73 8.71 -6.06
CA VAL A 78 21.74 7.63 -7.08
C VAL A 78 20.34 7.16 -7.44
N ILE A 79 19.37 7.12 -6.49
CA ILE A 79 18.01 6.67 -6.76
C ILE A 79 17.32 7.46 -7.88
N PRO A 80 17.33 8.82 -7.92
CA PRO A 80 16.76 9.58 -9.02
C PRO A 80 17.38 9.23 -10.39
N MET A 81 18.69 8.96 -10.40
CA MET A 81 19.39 8.56 -11.62
C MET A 81 18.96 7.17 -12.11
N ALA A 82 18.80 6.20 -11.20
CA ALA A 82 18.29 4.88 -11.53
C ALA A 82 16.87 4.95 -12.11
N LYS A 83 16.00 5.79 -11.55
CA LYS A 83 14.65 6.07 -12.10
C LYS A 83 14.70 6.66 -13.51
N ALA A 84 15.58 7.61 -13.74
CA ALA A 84 15.76 8.21 -15.06
C ALA A 84 16.27 7.21 -16.10
N ILE A 85 17.24 6.37 -15.75
CA ILE A 85 17.73 5.27 -16.61
C ILE A 85 16.58 4.33 -16.98
N TYR A 86 15.81 3.90 -16.01
CA TYR A 86 14.67 2.99 -16.25
C TYR A 86 13.67 3.59 -17.26
N THR A 87 13.31 4.85 -17.10
CA THR A 87 12.36 5.53 -18.00
C THR A 87 12.93 5.67 -19.43
N GLN A 88 14.24 5.87 -19.57
CA GLN A 88 14.87 5.89 -20.87
C GLN A 88 14.82 4.54 -21.58
N TYR A 89 15.03 3.43 -20.87
CA TYR A 89 14.89 2.08 -21.45
C TYR A 89 13.48 1.84 -21.98
N GLN A 90 12.45 2.20 -21.23
CA GLN A 90 11.05 2.05 -21.64
C GLN A 90 10.70 2.89 -22.90
N ASN A 91 11.34 4.04 -23.06
CA ASN A 91 11.10 4.93 -24.21
C ASN A 91 11.93 4.56 -25.44
N THR A 92 13.03 3.81 -25.30
CA THR A 92 13.90 3.42 -26.42
C THR A 92 13.20 2.39 -27.34
N ASP A 93 12.27 1.57 -26.80
CA ASP A 93 11.41 0.70 -27.59
C ASP A 93 10.35 1.48 -28.41
N ARG A 94 10.18 2.77 -28.17
CA ARG A 94 9.26 3.68 -28.86
C ARG A 94 10.00 4.76 -29.65
N ILE A 95 10.70 4.34 -30.73
CA ILE A 95 11.22 5.24 -31.79
C ILE A 95 12.29 6.27 -31.36
N GLY A 96 13.58 5.99 -31.59
CA GLY A 96 14.61 6.96 -32.01
C GLY A 96 14.81 8.25 -31.22
N LEU A 97 14.35 8.38 -29.98
CA LEU A 97 14.49 9.58 -29.18
C LEU A 97 15.93 9.71 -28.63
N LYS A 98 16.51 10.89 -28.79
CA LYS A 98 17.81 11.27 -28.23
C LYS A 98 17.89 10.86 -26.75
N ARG A 99 19.01 10.22 -26.35
CA ARG A 99 19.34 10.00 -24.94
C ARG A 99 19.25 11.35 -24.21
N VAL A 100 18.27 11.45 -23.31
CA VAL A 100 18.14 12.60 -22.42
C VAL A 100 19.10 12.36 -21.25
N ASP A 101 19.86 13.38 -20.86
CA ASP A 101 20.74 13.28 -19.69
C ASP A 101 19.87 12.91 -18.46
N PRO A 102 20.19 11.83 -17.74
CA PRO A 102 19.45 11.42 -16.55
C PRO A 102 19.26 12.53 -15.51
N LYS A 103 20.17 13.49 -15.46
CA LYS A 103 20.09 14.66 -14.57
C LYS A 103 19.01 15.67 -14.95
N THR A 104 18.51 15.63 -16.18
CA THR A 104 17.50 16.59 -16.67
C THR A 104 16.07 16.12 -16.51
N VAL A 105 15.85 14.87 -16.10
CA VAL A 105 14.49 14.27 -16.03
C VAL A 105 13.69 14.76 -14.81
N GLY A 106 14.33 15.38 -13.81
CA GLY A 106 13.64 16.03 -12.68
C GLY A 106 12.98 15.07 -11.68
N TYR A 107 13.31 13.78 -11.68
CA TYR A 107 12.81 12.86 -10.66
C TYR A 107 13.48 13.13 -9.31
N THR A 108 12.68 13.00 -8.25
CA THR A 108 13.14 12.99 -6.84
C THR A 108 13.28 11.55 -6.33
N VAL A 109 13.87 11.42 -5.15
CA VAL A 109 13.93 10.12 -4.47
C VAL A 109 12.55 9.54 -4.22
N ASP A 110 11.53 10.38 -4.02
CA ASP A 110 10.16 9.99 -3.66
C ASP A 110 9.21 9.91 -4.85
N THR A 111 9.65 10.27 -6.05
CA THR A 111 8.80 10.12 -7.25
C THR A 111 8.49 8.64 -7.46
N PRO A 112 7.19 8.20 -7.52
CA PRO A 112 6.82 6.79 -7.62
C PRO A 112 7.02 6.26 -9.05
N VAL A 113 8.28 6.16 -9.46
CA VAL A 113 8.72 5.62 -10.76
C VAL A 113 9.55 4.38 -10.50
N PRO A 114 9.30 3.29 -11.22
CA PRO A 114 10.09 2.06 -11.10
C PRO A 114 11.57 2.30 -11.41
N TYR A 115 12.43 1.50 -10.77
CA TYR A 115 13.84 1.36 -11.13
C TYR A 115 14.32 -0.06 -10.79
N ARG A 116 15.40 -0.50 -11.43
CA ARG A 116 15.96 -1.83 -11.20
C ARG A 116 17.12 -1.73 -10.19
N LEU A 117 17.20 -2.70 -9.29
CA LEU A 117 18.31 -2.73 -8.32
C LEU A 117 19.66 -2.91 -9.00
N VAL A 118 19.71 -3.63 -10.13
CA VAL A 118 20.95 -3.79 -10.90
C VAL A 118 21.48 -2.44 -11.40
N ASP A 119 20.61 -1.54 -11.84
CA ASP A 119 21.00 -0.20 -12.28
C ASP A 119 21.48 0.64 -11.08
N LEU A 120 20.78 0.55 -9.94
CA LEU A 120 21.18 1.23 -8.71
C LEU A 120 22.57 0.79 -8.25
N ILE A 121 22.83 -0.52 -8.17
CA ILE A 121 24.11 -1.08 -7.76
C ILE A 121 25.22 -0.66 -8.75
N SER A 122 24.95 -0.74 -10.07
CA SER A 122 25.90 -0.33 -11.09
C SER A 122 26.30 1.15 -10.99
N LEU A 123 25.34 2.03 -10.68
CA LEU A 123 25.62 3.46 -10.47
C LEU A 123 26.45 3.70 -9.21
N ILE A 124 26.22 2.95 -8.13
CA ILE A 124 27.00 3.02 -6.90
C ILE A 124 28.44 2.56 -7.19
N ASP A 125 28.60 1.44 -7.92
CA ASP A 125 29.90 0.87 -8.28
C ASP A 125 30.69 1.80 -9.22
N GLU A 126 30.05 2.39 -10.25
CA GLU A 126 30.67 3.38 -11.14
C GLU A 126 31.23 4.58 -10.37
N ARG A 127 30.47 5.08 -9.36
CA ARG A 127 30.95 6.19 -8.52
C ARG A 127 32.12 5.77 -7.65
N MET A 128 32.05 4.58 -7.05
CA MET A 128 33.14 4.03 -6.28
C MET A 128 34.43 3.91 -7.11
N GLY A 129 34.31 3.52 -8.38
CA GLY A 129 35.44 3.44 -9.32
C GLY A 129 36.15 4.77 -9.57
N LYS A 130 35.44 5.89 -9.45
CA LYS A 130 35.98 7.25 -9.64
C LYS A 130 36.71 7.80 -8.39
N LEU A 131 36.64 7.11 -7.26
CA LEU A 131 37.28 7.56 -6.00
C LEU A 131 38.71 7.09 -5.91
N GLU A 132 39.61 8.00 -5.57
CA GLU A 132 41.02 7.70 -5.31
C GLU A 132 41.23 7.16 -3.88
N ASN A 133 40.47 7.67 -2.91
CA ASN A 133 40.63 7.34 -1.50
C ASN A 133 40.00 5.99 -1.15
N ARG A 134 40.83 5.08 -0.57
CA ARG A 134 40.41 3.73 -0.13
C ARG A 134 39.34 3.76 0.98
N SER A 135 39.42 4.71 1.90
CA SER A 135 38.45 4.80 3.01
C SER A 135 37.05 5.14 2.50
N SER A 136 36.94 6.03 1.51
CA SER A 136 35.66 6.37 0.89
C SER A 136 35.05 5.18 0.13
N ARG A 137 35.89 4.36 -0.54
CA ARG A 137 35.40 3.13 -1.24
C ARG A 137 34.74 2.12 -0.30
N ILE A 138 35.19 2.03 0.96
CA ILE A 138 34.65 1.11 1.97
C ILE A 138 33.15 1.41 2.23
N ILE A 139 32.75 2.68 2.21
CA ILE A 139 31.35 3.09 2.43
C ILE A 139 30.47 2.54 1.30
N TYR A 140 30.91 2.68 0.06
CA TYR A 140 30.21 2.18 -1.12
C TYR A 140 30.09 0.64 -1.11
N HIS A 141 31.16 -0.06 -0.79
CA HIS A 141 31.13 -1.52 -0.65
C HIS A 141 30.17 -1.99 0.44
N LYS A 142 30.15 -1.32 1.59
CA LYS A 142 29.21 -1.63 2.67
C LYS A 142 27.77 -1.44 2.21
N LEU A 143 27.47 -0.35 1.50
CA LEU A 143 26.14 -0.05 1.00
C LEU A 143 25.69 -1.11 -0.02
N ILE A 144 26.54 -1.47 -1.00
CA ILE A 144 26.24 -2.54 -1.96
C ILE A 144 25.97 -3.85 -1.24
N SER A 145 26.87 -4.27 -0.34
CA SER A 145 26.71 -5.51 0.44
C SER A 145 25.42 -5.54 1.23
N ARG A 146 25.01 -4.41 1.80
CA ARG A 146 23.74 -4.26 2.52
C ARG A 146 22.54 -4.44 1.61
N ILE A 147 22.53 -3.76 0.45
CA ILE A 147 21.46 -3.89 -0.54
C ILE A 147 21.33 -5.35 -1.01
N GLU A 148 22.46 -5.99 -1.32
CA GLU A 148 22.46 -7.39 -1.75
C GLU A 148 22.01 -8.35 -0.65
N THR A 149 22.36 -8.10 0.59
CA THR A 149 21.93 -8.91 1.74
C THR A 149 20.41 -8.88 1.88
N VAL A 150 19.81 -7.69 1.87
CA VAL A 150 18.35 -7.54 2.00
C VAL A 150 17.62 -8.10 0.76
N LYS A 151 18.13 -7.82 -0.45
CA LYS A 151 17.57 -8.34 -1.70
C LYS A 151 17.52 -9.87 -1.75
N ASN A 152 18.55 -10.52 -1.24
CA ASN A 152 18.70 -11.98 -1.28
C ASN A 152 18.05 -12.70 -0.09
N ASP A 153 17.52 -11.97 0.89
CA ASP A 153 16.82 -12.55 2.04
C ASP A 153 15.39 -12.95 1.61
N PRO A 154 15.01 -14.24 1.71
CA PRO A 154 13.69 -14.73 1.32
C PRO A 154 12.53 -14.04 2.05
N ARG A 155 12.78 -13.52 3.25
CA ARG A 155 11.77 -12.82 4.04
C ARG A 155 11.30 -11.52 3.38
N TYR A 156 12.09 -10.96 2.47
CA TYR A 156 11.81 -9.74 1.72
C TYR A 156 11.37 -10.02 0.27
N ALA A 157 11.07 -11.27 -0.08
CA ALA A 157 10.66 -11.65 -1.43
C ALA A 157 9.47 -10.83 -1.93
N PHE A 158 8.52 -10.49 -1.05
CA PHE A 158 7.35 -9.65 -1.39
C PHE A 158 7.74 -8.28 -1.98
N MET A 159 8.95 -7.78 -1.72
CA MET A 159 9.49 -6.52 -2.22
C MET A 159 10.41 -6.71 -3.43
N PHE A 160 11.26 -7.73 -3.39
CA PHE A 160 12.41 -7.85 -4.28
C PHE A 160 12.32 -8.98 -5.30
N GLU A 161 11.23 -9.78 -5.33
CA GLU A 161 11.07 -10.91 -6.26
C GLU A 161 11.34 -10.50 -7.73
N ASN A 162 10.89 -9.33 -8.15
CA ASN A 162 11.06 -8.79 -9.50
C ASN A 162 12.01 -7.57 -9.57
N ALA A 163 12.91 -7.41 -8.60
CA ALA A 163 13.73 -6.21 -8.45
C ALA A 163 14.67 -5.90 -9.64
N ASN A 164 15.02 -6.92 -10.43
CA ASN A 164 15.92 -6.78 -11.57
C ASN A 164 15.19 -6.76 -12.93
N VAL A 165 13.92 -7.16 -12.97
CA VAL A 165 13.14 -7.22 -14.23
C VAL A 165 12.55 -5.85 -14.54
N GLY A 166 12.14 -5.14 -13.50
CA GLY A 166 11.41 -3.88 -13.64
C GLY A 166 9.95 -4.12 -14.05
N GLY A 167 9.25 -3.05 -14.32
CA GLY A 167 7.83 -3.04 -14.70
C GLY A 167 7.07 -2.05 -13.82
N ASP A 168 6.23 -1.22 -14.44
CA ASP A 168 5.32 -0.36 -13.70
C ASP A 168 4.09 -1.17 -13.33
N THR A 169 4.11 -1.72 -12.13
CA THR A 169 3.01 -2.52 -11.55
C THR A 169 2.19 -1.75 -10.54
N MET A 170 2.34 -0.41 -10.48
CA MET A 170 1.66 0.42 -9.48
C MET A 170 0.14 0.29 -9.57
N ALA A 171 -0.40 0.26 -10.80
CA ALA A 171 -1.84 0.13 -11.02
C ALA A 171 -2.37 -1.23 -10.51
N GLU A 172 -1.65 -2.32 -10.79
CA GLU A 172 -2.03 -3.65 -10.30
C GLU A 172 -1.95 -3.73 -8.77
N VAL A 173 -0.88 -3.18 -8.18
CA VAL A 173 -0.69 -3.17 -6.72
C VAL A 173 -1.81 -2.38 -6.05
N ILE A 174 -2.11 -1.16 -6.50
CA ILE A 174 -3.19 -0.33 -5.96
C ILE A 174 -4.54 -1.03 -6.11
N SER A 175 -4.82 -1.56 -7.31
CA SER A 175 -6.06 -2.28 -7.60
C SER A 175 -6.23 -3.49 -6.68
N HIS A 176 -5.18 -4.25 -6.45
CA HIS A 176 -5.18 -5.42 -5.59
C HIS A 176 -5.35 -5.06 -4.12
N LEU A 177 -4.55 -4.11 -3.61
CA LEU A 177 -4.60 -3.67 -2.21
C LEU A 177 -5.95 -3.06 -1.84
N PHE A 178 -6.47 -2.15 -2.67
CA PHE A 178 -7.67 -1.38 -2.35
C PHE A 178 -8.93 -1.88 -3.06
N ARG A 179 -8.88 -3.09 -3.63
CA ARG A 179 -10.02 -3.78 -4.26
C ARG A 179 -10.71 -2.93 -5.33
N LEU A 180 -9.95 -2.60 -6.37
CA LEU A 180 -10.40 -1.78 -7.50
C LEU A 180 -10.30 -2.58 -8.82
N PRO A 181 -11.38 -3.16 -9.34
CA PRO A 181 -12.74 -3.23 -8.81
C PRO A 181 -12.90 -4.22 -7.63
N ALA A 182 -13.93 -4.02 -6.82
CA ALA A 182 -14.17 -4.87 -5.64
C ALA A 182 -14.56 -6.32 -5.99
N ASN A 183 -15.25 -6.54 -7.10
CA ASN A 183 -15.67 -7.86 -7.61
C ASN A 183 -16.30 -8.77 -6.53
N GLY A 184 -17.20 -8.21 -5.70
CA GLY A 184 -17.83 -8.92 -4.59
C GLY A 184 -16.97 -9.09 -3.32
N ARG A 185 -15.67 -8.71 -3.39
CA ARG A 185 -14.72 -8.75 -2.27
C ARG A 185 -14.21 -7.34 -1.95
N PRO A 186 -14.99 -6.50 -1.28
CA PRO A 186 -14.62 -5.10 -1.04
C PRO A 186 -13.57 -4.92 0.06
N MET A 187 -13.20 -5.98 0.78
CA MET A 187 -12.31 -5.90 1.94
C MET A 187 -10.96 -6.54 1.66
N THR A 188 -9.89 -5.90 2.14
CA THR A 188 -8.54 -6.48 2.24
C THR A 188 -8.17 -6.60 3.71
N ILE A 189 -7.68 -7.76 4.12
CA ILE A 189 -7.11 -8.01 5.44
C ILE A 189 -5.62 -8.24 5.25
N MET A 190 -4.80 -7.35 5.78
CA MET A 190 -3.35 -7.44 5.75
C MET A 190 -2.85 -8.06 7.04
N GLN A 191 -2.44 -9.31 6.98
CA GLN A 191 -1.86 -10.04 8.10
C GLN A 191 -0.40 -9.66 8.30
N LEU A 192 -0.06 -9.11 9.47
CA LEU A 192 1.26 -8.55 9.74
C LEU A 192 2.19 -9.49 10.50
N ALA A 193 1.67 -10.50 11.20
CA ALA A 193 2.48 -11.38 12.03
C ALA A 193 3.51 -12.25 11.26
N GLY A 194 3.48 -12.28 9.94
CA GLY A 194 4.44 -13.03 9.12
C GLY A 194 5.58 -12.19 8.56
N PHE A 195 5.55 -10.86 8.72
CA PHE A 195 6.62 -9.98 8.27
C PHE A 195 7.80 -9.98 9.24
N PRO A 196 9.04 -9.74 8.77
CA PRO A 196 10.16 -9.44 9.65
C PRO A 196 9.83 -8.24 10.53
N ALA A 197 10.08 -8.35 11.85
CA ALA A 197 9.73 -7.31 12.82
C ALA A 197 10.33 -5.94 12.46
N GLU A 198 11.52 -5.97 11.87
CA GLU A 198 12.28 -4.78 11.47
C GLU A 198 11.68 -3.98 10.31
N VAL A 199 10.71 -4.55 9.55
CA VAL A 199 10.11 -3.88 8.38
C VAL A 199 8.60 -3.68 8.48
N VAL A 200 7.96 -4.20 9.52
CA VAL A 200 6.50 -4.06 9.69
C VAL A 200 6.08 -2.60 9.64
N ASP A 201 6.80 -1.74 10.36
CA ASP A 201 6.50 -0.32 10.45
C ASP A 201 6.63 0.38 9.10
N SER A 202 7.67 0.06 8.32
CA SER A 202 7.84 0.62 6.96
C SER A 202 6.74 0.14 6.02
N VAL A 203 6.36 -1.14 6.09
CA VAL A 203 5.25 -1.68 5.29
C VAL A 203 3.94 -0.96 5.63
N VAL A 204 3.64 -0.78 6.92
CA VAL A 204 2.44 -0.05 7.36
C VAL A 204 2.48 1.41 6.90
N SER A 205 3.66 2.06 6.96
CA SER A 205 3.85 3.43 6.45
C SER A 205 3.49 3.55 4.98
N VAL A 206 4.06 2.68 4.14
CA VAL A 206 3.77 2.65 2.69
C VAL A 206 2.29 2.44 2.43
N LEU A 207 1.64 1.49 3.12
CA LEU A 207 0.22 1.20 2.93
C LEU A 207 -0.67 2.39 3.31
N CYS A 208 -0.40 3.04 4.44
CA CYS A 208 -1.10 4.25 4.88
C CYS A 208 -0.91 5.40 3.88
N ARG A 209 0.34 5.63 3.44
CA ARG A 209 0.68 6.67 2.47
C ARG A 209 0.00 6.42 1.14
N MET A 210 0.09 5.19 0.59
CA MET A 210 -0.57 4.84 -0.66
C MET A 210 -2.10 5.00 -0.58
N ALA A 211 -2.72 4.63 0.54
CA ALA A 211 -4.15 4.83 0.74
C ALA A 211 -4.53 6.31 0.69
N PHE A 212 -3.76 7.16 1.37
CA PHE A 212 -4.00 8.61 1.37
C PHE A 212 -3.74 9.24 -0.01
N ASP A 213 -2.60 8.94 -0.63
CA ASP A 213 -2.21 9.52 -1.91
C ASP A 213 -3.17 9.08 -3.03
N PHE A 214 -3.62 7.81 -3.00
CA PHE A 214 -4.64 7.34 -3.94
C PHE A 214 -5.97 8.09 -3.75
N GLY A 215 -6.42 8.30 -2.51
CA GLY A 215 -7.60 9.12 -2.21
C GLY A 215 -7.46 10.54 -2.73
N LEU A 216 -6.32 11.18 -2.46
CA LEU A 216 -5.98 12.54 -2.90
C LEU A 216 -6.03 12.67 -4.44
N TRP A 217 -5.31 11.80 -5.16
CA TRP A 217 -5.19 11.86 -6.62
C TRP A 217 -6.41 11.32 -7.37
N SER A 218 -7.32 10.61 -6.68
CA SER A 218 -8.62 10.20 -7.21
C SER A 218 -9.76 11.16 -6.90
N ASP A 219 -9.46 12.33 -6.32
CA ASP A 219 -10.47 13.32 -5.89
C ASP A 219 -11.56 12.74 -4.98
N GLY A 220 -11.23 11.71 -4.21
CA GLY A 220 -12.15 11.04 -3.29
C GLY A 220 -13.26 10.21 -3.93
N VAL A 221 -13.21 9.99 -5.25
CA VAL A 221 -14.25 9.21 -5.98
C VAL A 221 -14.32 7.77 -5.47
N SER A 222 -13.27 7.30 -4.84
CA SER A 222 -13.10 5.91 -4.44
C SER A 222 -12.97 5.78 -2.91
N PRO A 223 -14.07 5.88 -2.11
CA PRO A 223 -13.99 5.88 -0.65
C PRO A 223 -13.40 4.57 -0.11
N LEU A 224 -12.50 4.72 0.87
CA LEU A 224 -11.78 3.64 1.54
C LEU A 224 -11.83 3.85 3.05
N LEU A 225 -12.20 2.82 3.81
CA LEU A 225 -12.03 2.77 5.26
C LEU A 225 -10.73 2.03 5.59
N PHE A 226 -9.73 2.75 6.06
CA PHE A 226 -8.46 2.20 6.51
C PHE A 226 -8.49 1.94 8.01
N VAL A 227 -8.36 0.68 8.42
CA VAL A 227 -8.53 0.23 9.80
C VAL A 227 -7.21 -0.24 10.36
N CYS A 228 -6.77 0.38 11.45
CA CYS A 228 -5.56 0.01 12.17
C CYS A 228 -5.93 -0.72 13.47
N GLU A 229 -5.70 -2.03 13.52
CA GLU A 229 -5.78 -2.78 14.78
C GLU A 229 -4.52 -2.54 15.61
N GLU A 230 -4.67 -2.57 16.95
CA GLU A 230 -3.63 -2.26 17.92
C GLU A 230 -2.84 -0.98 17.55
N ALA A 231 -3.60 0.07 17.22
CA ALA A 231 -3.08 1.31 16.63
C ALA A 231 -2.00 1.99 17.48
N HIS A 232 -1.90 1.67 18.78
CA HIS A 232 -0.86 2.18 19.68
C HIS A 232 0.56 1.73 19.27
N HIS A 233 0.71 0.65 18.51
CA HIS A 233 2.01 0.26 17.95
C HIS A 233 2.50 1.22 16.86
N TYR A 234 1.57 1.77 16.06
CA TYR A 234 1.90 2.59 14.89
C TYR A 234 1.79 4.09 15.13
N ALA A 235 0.90 4.47 16.04
CA ALA A 235 0.57 5.86 16.36
C ALA A 235 0.82 6.15 17.84
N SER A 236 2.00 5.77 18.33
CA SER A 236 2.38 5.93 19.74
C SER A 236 2.47 7.40 20.15
N ALA A 237 2.04 7.71 21.39
CA ALA A 237 2.26 9.00 22.05
C ALA A 237 3.76 9.26 22.31
N ASP A 238 4.53 8.21 22.59
CA ASP A 238 5.99 8.31 22.72
C ASP A 238 6.62 8.38 21.31
N ARG A 239 7.31 9.49 21.07
CA ARG A 239 7.98 9.75 19.78
C ARG A 239 9.21 8.86 19.53
N ASN A 240 9.73 8.23 20.57
CA ASN A 240 10.86 7.30 20.47
C ASN A 240 10.42 5.86 20.19
N VAL A 241 9.10 5.61 20.22
CA VAL A 241 8.51 4.29 19.93
C VAL A 241 7.91 4.28 18.52
N GLY A 242 8.20 3.22 17.77
CA GLY A 242 7.71 3.02 16.41
C GLY A 242 8.43 3.88 15.36
N PHE A 243 7.95 3.80 14.13
CA PHE A 243 8.52 4.48 12.97
C PHE A 243 7.83 5.83 12.72
N GLY A 244 8.61 6.91 12.76
CA GLY A 244 8.11 8.28 12.60
C GLY A 244 7.23 8.50 11.35
N PRO A 245 7.63 8.01 10.15
CA PRO A 245 6.84 8.08 8.94
C PRO A 245 5.45 7.43 9.05
N THR A 246 5.33 6.26 9.70
CA THR A 246 4.04 5.59 9.94
C THR A 246 3.08 6.48 10.72
N ARG A 247 3.56 7.04 11.83
CA ARG A 247 2.75 7.97 12.63
C ARG A 247 2.35 9.22 11.84
N LYS A 248 3.26 9.79 11.04
CA LYS A 248 2.95 10.92 10.15
C LYS A 248 1.86 10.54 9.13
N ALA A 249 1.96 9.38 8.51
CA ALA A 249 1.00 8.89 7.52
C ALA A 249 -0.41 8.70 8.14
N ILE A 250 -0.50 8.04 9.30
CA ILE A 250 -1.77 7.88 10.03
C ILE A 250 -2.34 9.23 10.46
N SER A 251 -1.49 10.15 11.00
CA SER A 251 -1.91 11.50 11.38
C SER A 251 -2.46 12.29 10.19
N ARG A 252 -1.87 12.13 9.00
CA ARG A 252 -2.36 12.76 7.77
C ARG A 252 -3.73 12.24 7.37
N ILE A 253 -3.95 10.91 7.42
CA ILE A 253 -5.28 10.33 7.17
C ILE A 253 -6.29 10.86 8.20
N ALA A 254 -5.95 10.91 9.49
CA ALA A 254 -6.83 11.38 10.55
C ALA A 254 -7.29 12.83 10.31
N LYS A 255 -6.37 13.73 9.93
CA LYS A 255 -6.63 15.15 9.75
C LYS A 255 -7.34 15.51 8.44
N GLU A 256 -6.95 14.85 7.36
CA GLU A 256 -7.29 15.28 6.00
C GLU A 256 -8.02 14.22 5.18
N GLY A 257 -7.91 12.94 5.57
CA GLY A 257 -8.38 11.80 4.78
C GLY A 257 -9.85 11.91 4.37
N ARG A 258 -10.72 12.39 5.27
CA ARG A 258 -12.17 12.57 5.01
C ARG A 258 -12.44 13.41 3.76
N LYS A 259 -11.61 14.42 3.48
CA LYS A 259 -11.75 15.29 2.29
C LYS A 259 -11.52 14.53 0.99
N TYR A 260 -10.72 13.47 1.06
CA TYR A 260 -10.32 12.67 -0.10
C TYR A 260 -10.92 11.25 -0.07
N GLY A 261 -12.00 11.07 0.72
CA GLY A 261 -12.69 9.79 0.80
C GLY A 261 -11.92 8.69 1.55
N VAL A 262 -10.86 9.02 2.27
CA VAL A 262 -10.11 8.07 3.10
C VAL A 262 -10.49 8.25 4.55
N TYR A 263 -11.16 7.24 5.10
CA TYR A 263 -11.63 7.22 6.48
C TYR A 263 -10.70 6.36 7.32
N LEU A 264 -10.45 6.79 8.56
CA LEU A 264 -9.59 6.09 9.50
C LEU A 264 -10.41 5.40 10.59
N GLY A 265 -10.17 4.11 10.80
CA GLY A 265 -10.65 3.33 11.95
C GLY A 265 -9.47 2.96 12.84
N LEU A 266 -9.48 3.44 14.09
CA LEU A 266 -8.45 3.10 15.07
C LEU A 266 -9.02 2.14 16.10
N ILE A 267 -8.33 1.04 16.35
CA ILE A 267 -8.68 0.06 17.35
C ILE A 267 -7.49 -0.09 18.30
N THR A 268 -7.73 0.04 19.57
CA THR A 268 -6.69 -0.12 20.59
C THR A 268 -7.27 -0.62 21.90
N GLN A 269 -6.46 -1.40 22.62
CA GLN A 269 -6.72 -1.79 23.99
C GLN A 269 -6.05 -0.82 24.99
N ARG A 270 -5.18 0.07 24.50
CA ARG A 270 -4.37 1.01 25.28
C ARG A 270 -4.49 2.43 24.74
N PRO A 271 -5.65 3.08 24.91
CA PRO A 271 -5.85 4.42 24.38
C PRO A 271 -4.83 5.43 24.91
N ALA A 272 -4.36 5.31 26.17
CA ALA A 272 -3.36 6.23 26.74
C ALA A 272 -1.98 6.17 26.07
N GLU A 273 -1.69 5.09 25.33
CA GLU A 273 -0.45 4.98 24.55
C GLU A 273 -0.57 5.56 23.13
N LEU A 274 -1.79 5.93 22.69
CA LEU A 274 -2.00 6.59 21.39
C LEU A 274 -1.69 8.09 21.45
N ASP A 275 -1.21 8.61 20.32
CA ASP A 275 -1.04 10.05 20.12
C ASP A 275 -2.38 10.78 20.27
N ALA A 276 -2.49 11.64 21.30
CA ALA A 276 -3.70 12.37 21.62
C ALA A 276 -4.18 13.26 20.45
N THR A 277 -3.26 13.73 19.59
CA THR A 277 -3.63 14.54 18.43
C THR A 277 -4.34 13.74 17.37
N ILE A 278 -4.07 12.45 17.26
CA ILE A 278 -4.76 11.54 16.34
C ILE A 278 -6.13 11.18 16.89
N ILE A 279 -6.24 10.88 18.19
CA ILE A 279 -7.52 10.56 18.83
C ILE A 279 -8.48 11.73 18.75
N SER A 280 -7.99 12.97 18.95
CA SER A 280 -8.83 14.17 18.87
C SER A 280 -9.45 14.42 17.49
N GLN A 281 -8.94 13.76 16.45
CA GLN A 281 -9.53 13.82 15.11
C GLN A 281 -10.61 12.73 14.88
N CYS A 282 -10.83 11.84 15.84
CA CYS A 282 -11.87 10.82 15.73
C CYS A 282 -13.24 11.44 15.98
N ASN A 283 -14.09 11.42 14.96
CA ASN A 283 -15.45 11.98 15.04
C ASN A 283 -16.43 11.10 15.82
N THR A 284 -16.16 9.81 15.95
CA THR A 284 -17.01 8.82 16.61
C THR A 284 -16.14 7.88 17.42
N LEU A 285 -16.54 7.68 18.68
CA LEU A 285 -15.84 6.81 19.61
C LEU A 285 -16.77 5.73 20.16
N PHE A 286 -16.25 4.50 20.23
CA PHE A 286 -16.90 3.37 20.89
C PHE A 286 -15.99 2.91 22.02
N SER A 287 -16.38 3.13 23.27
CA SER A 287 -15.64 2.71 24.44
C SER A 287 -16.29 1.49 25.07
N MET A 288 -15.53 0.41 25.15
CA MET A 288 -15.83 -0.74 25.98
C MET A 288 -15.29 -0.53 27.40
N ARG A 289 -15.40 -1.52 28.28
CA ARG A 289 -14.89 -1.42 29.64
C ARG A 289 -13.38 -1.12 29.66
N LEU A 290 -13.00 -0.08 30.35
CA LEU A 290 -11.63 0.31 30.66
C LEU A 290 -11.46 0.45 32.17
N ALA A 291 -10.49 -0.29 32.72
CA ALA A 291 -10.21 -0.29 34.16
C ALA A 291 -9.10 0.69 34.55
N ASN A 292 -8.25 1.11 33.60
CA ASN A 292 -7.09 1.98 33.86
C ASN A 292 -7.50 3.45 33.84
N ASP A 293 -7.13 4.19 34.89
CA ASP A 293 -7.46 5.60 35.05
C ASP A 293 -6.81 6.50 33.98
N ARG A 294 -5.61 6.16 33.49
CA ARG A 294 -4.95 6.90 32.41
C ARG A 294 -5.74 6.82 31.11
N ASP A 295 -6.23 5.63 30.78
CA ASP A 295 -7.06 5.39 29.59
C ASP A 295 -8.38 6.15 29.67
N GLN A 296 -9.00 6.18 30.86
CA GLN A 296 -10.22 6.93 31.10
C GLN A 296 -9.99 8.44 31.02
N ALA A 297 -8.86 8.95 31.56
CA ALA A 297 -8.51 10.37 31.50
C ALA A 297 -8.35 10.84 30.06
N LEU A 298 -7.70 10.04 29.20
CA LEU A 298 -7.56 10.37 27.80
C LEU A 298 -8.92 10.42 27.10
N LEU A 299 -9.80 9.43 27.32
CA LEU A 299 -11.15 9.47 26.75
C LEU A 299 -11.94 10.70 27.21
N ARG A 300 -11.83 11.09 28.48
CA ARG A 300 -12.46 12.31 28.99
C ARG A 300 -11.96 13.56 28.26
N SER A 301 -10.69 13.64 27.94
CA SER A 301 -10.13 14.77 27.20
C SER A 301 -10.55 14.84 25.73
N ALA A 302 -10.96 13.71 25.16
CA ALA A 302 -11.38 13.60 23.75
C ALA A 302 -12.89 13.80 23.55
N VAL A 303 -13.66 13.97 24.61
CA VAL A 303 -15.13 14.00 24.59
C VAL A 303 -15.63 15.32 25.15
N SER A 304 -16.77 15.81 24.66
CA SER A 304 -17.42 17.01 25.19
C SER A 304 -17.90 16.84 26.64
N ASP A 305 -17.96 17.92 27.39
CA ASP A 305 -18.40 17.93 28.80
C ASP A 305 -19.76 17.26 29.02
N ALA A 306 -20.68 17.36 28.06
CA ALA A 306 -21.98 16.69 28.11
C ALA A 306 -21.89 15.18 28.17
N ALA A 307 -20.89 14.58 27.55
CA ALA A 307 -20.66 13.13 27.54
C ALA A 307 -19.72 12.68 28.69
N ALA A 308 -18.99 13.59 29.32
CA ALA A 308 -18.04 13.29 30.39
C ALA A 308 -18.68 12.55 31.58
N ASN A 309 -19.93 12.86 31.91
CA ASN A 309 -20.68 12.18 32.97
C ASN A 309 -20.96 10.72 32.65
N LEU A 310 -21.17 10.35 31.36
CA LEU A 310 -21.36 8.96 30.93
C LEU A 310 -20.07 8.17 31.02
N LEU A 311 -18.92 8.78 30.88
CA LEU A 311 -17.63 8.11 30.97
C LEU A 311 -17.34 7.57 32.38
N SER A 312 -18.01 8.07 33.43
CA SER A 312 -17.90 7.48 34.77
C SER A 312 -18.41 6.05 34.86
N PHE A 313 -19.25 5.62 33.89
CA PHE A 313 -19.76 4.25 33.83
C PHE A 313 -18.86 3.29 33.05
N VAL A 314 -17.81 3.77 32.37
CA VAL A 314 -16.90 2.93 31.56
C VAL A 314 -16.30 1.78 32.36
N PRO A 315 -15.82 1.94 33.61
CA PRO A 315 -15.28 0.82 34.39
C PRO A 315 -16.31 -0.25 34.73
N SER A 316 -17.60 0.10 34.81
CA SER A 316 -18.71 -0.78 35.20
C SER A 316 -19.42 -1.43 34.03
N LEU A 317 -18.98 -1.21 32.77
CA LEU A 317 -19.57 -1.82 31.60
C LEU A 317 -19.42 -3.35 31.63
N GLY A 318 -20.53 -4.03 31.35
CA GLY A 318 -20.56 -5.49 31.22
C GLY A 318 -20.02 -6.00 29.89
N THR A 319 -20.02 -7.30 29.73
CA THR A 319 -19.62 -7.96 28.47
C THR A 319 -20.51 -7.49 27.31
N ARG A 320 -19.91 -7.08 26.19
CA ARG A 320 -20.56 -6.53 25.00
C ARG A 320 -21.24 -5.18 25.20
N GLU A 321 -21.14 -4.56 26.36
CA GLU A 321 -21.64 -3.20 26.57
C GLU A 321 -20.63 -2.16 26.08
N VAL A 322 -21.14 -1.10 25.48
CA VAL A 322 -20.38 -0.06 24.81
C VAL A 322 -21.02 1.28 25.08
N LEU A 323 -20.20 2.28 25.33
CA LEU A 323 -20.60 3.67 25.23
C LEU A 323 -20.20 4.20 23.85
N ALA A 324 -21.16 4.73 23.12
CA ALA A 324 -20.96 5.35 21.82
C ALA A 324 -21.25 6.84 21.90
N PHE A 325 -20.34 7.66 21.33
CA PHE A 325 -20.46 9.11 21.29
C PHE A 325 -19.74 9.72 20.08
N GLY A 326 -20.11 10.95 19.72
CA GLY A 326 -19.59 11.64 18.54
C GLY A 326 -20.60 11.72 17.39
N GLU A 327 -20.14 12.17 16.22
CA GLU A 327 -21.00 12.45 15.06
C GLU A 327 -21.77 11.22 14.53
N GLY A 328 -21.27 10.03 14.77
CA GLY A 328 -21.90 8.78 14.29
C GLY A 328 -23.10 8.33 15.12
N VAL A 329 -23.43 9.00 16.21
CA VAL A 329 -24.58 8.71 17.06
C VAL A 329 -25.35 10.00 17.37
N ALA A 330 -26.68 9.94 17.34
CA ALA A 330 -27.51 11.11 17.58
C ALA A 330 -27.30 11.72 18.98
N LEU A 331 -27.08 10.88 19.97
CA LEU A 331 -26.79 11.26 21.36
C LEU A 331 -25.79 10.27 21.96
N PRO A 332 -24.92 10.69 22.89
CA PRO A 332 -24.11 9.76 23.67
C PRO A 332 -24.98 8.69 24.28
N THR A 333 -24.71 7.41 24.00
CA THR A 333 -25.59 6.34 24.37
C THR A 333 -24.85 5.11 24.84
N ARG A 334 -25.44 4.39 25.82
CA ARG A 334 -25.01 3.05 26.21
C ARG A 334 -25.80 2.05 25.39
N LEU A 335 -25.09 1.16 24.70
CA LEU A 335 -25.70 0.10 23.91
C LEU A 335 -25.02 -1.25 24.18
N ARG A 336 -25.66 -2.32 23.78
CA ARG A 336 -25.10 -3.65 23.88
C ARG A 336 -24.94 -4.27 22.49
N PHE A 337 -23.73 -4.68 22.15
CA PHE A 337 -23.46 -5.33 20.89
C PHE A 337 -24.18 -6.68 20.82
N LYS A 338 -24.69 -7.02 19.65
CA LYS A 338 -25.25 -8.34 19.34
C LYS A 338 -24.19 -9.42 19.55
N GLU A 339 -24.62 -10.63 19.75
CA GLU A 339 -23.73 -11.79 19.75
C GLU A 339 -23.19 -12.01 18.34
N VAL A 340 -21.88 -12.23 18.25
CA VAL A 340 -21.23 -12.48 16.96
C VAL A 340 -21.37 -13.97 16.65
N PRO A 341 -21.88 -14.34 15.45
CA PRO A 341 -21.91 -15.72 15.03
C PRO A 341 -20.53 -16.37 15.08
N VAL A 342 -20.47 -17.66 15.43
CA VAL A 342 -19.20 -18.38 15.65
C VAL A 342 -18.25 -18.28 14.46
N HIS A 343 -18.78 -18.30 13.24
CA HIS A 343 -17.97 -18.16 12.00
C HIS A 343 -17.43 -16.76 11.74
N GLN A 344 -17.93 -15.74 12.45
CA GLN A 344 -17.46 -14.35 12.36
C GLN A 344 -16.61 -13.94 13.56
N LEU A 345 -16.35 -14.86 14.49
CA LEU A 345 -15.48 -14.59 15.64
C LEU A 345 -14.03 -14.55 15.20
N PRO A 346 -13.30 -13.49 15.53
CA PRO A 346 -11.85 -13.44 15.36
C PRO A 346 -11.18 -14.59 16.13
N ARG A 347 -10.35 -15.35 15.46
CA ARG A 347 -9.59 -16.46 16.04
C ARG A 347 -8.25 -16.55 15.37
N SER A 348 -7.19 -16.67 16.15
CA SER A 348 -5.90 -16.97 15.58
C SER A 348 -5.91 -18.38 14.95
N GLU A 349 -5.16 -18.56 13.88
CA GLU A 349 -5.03 -19.88 13.23
C GLU A 349 -4.50 -20.95 14.19
N ALA A 350 -3.66 -20.55 15.15
CA ALA A 350 -3.18 -21.42 16.21
C ALA A 350 -4.31 -21.97 17.09
N THR A 351 -5.33 -21.16 17.41
CA THR A 351 -6.49 -21.60 18.22
C THR A 351 -7.34 -22.61 17.47
N ILE A 352 -7.45 -22.51 16.15
CA ILE A 352 -8.20 -23.44 15.30
C ILE A 352 -7.47 -24.79 15.23
N ALA A 353 -6.16 -24.76 15.07
CA ALA A 353 -5.33 -25.97 15.07
C ALA A 353 -5.46 -26.74 16.41
N THR A 354 -5.57 -26.02 17.53
CA THR A 354 -5.74 -26.64 18.86
C THR A 354 -7.08 -27.35 19.03
N VAL A 355 -8.16 -26.80 18.46
CA VAL A 355 -9.50 -27.40 18.52
C VAL A 355 -9.60 -28.66 17.65
N THR A 356 -8.95 -28.67 16.50
CA THR A 356 -8.92 -29.84 15.59
C THR A 356 -7.92 -30.91 16.03
N SER A 357 -6.91 -30.56 16.81
CA SER A 357 -5.84 -31.47 17.23
C SER A 357 -6.02 -32.06 18.65
N GLN A 358 -7.17 -31.84 19.33
CA GLN A 358 -7.42 -32.42 20.64
C GLN A 358 -7.44 -33.95 20.66
N SER A 359 -7.40 -34.63 19.51
CA SER A 359 -7.30 -36.09 19.39
C SER A 359 -5.92 -36.59 18.94
N ALA A 360 -5.00 -35.73 18.53
CA ALA A 360 -3.65 -36.13 18.15
C ALA A 360 -2.69 -35.76 19.28
N GLY A 361 -2.05 -36.74 19.87
CA GLY A 361 -1.05 -36.53 20.92
C GLY A 361 0.07 -35.58 20.40
N HIS A 362 0.59 -34.73 21.27
CA HIS A 362 1.73 -33.89 21.01
C HIS A 362 3.01 -34.73 20.99
N ASP A 363 3.09 -35.64 20.01
CA ASP A 363 4.25 -36.53 19.84
C ASP A 363 5.40 -35.88 19.06
N MET A 364 6.49 -36.61 18.92
CA MET A 364 7.66 -36.15 18.18
C MET A 364 7.37 -35.88 16.72
N HIS A 365 6.34 -36.49 16.11
CA HIS A 365 5.92 -36.21 14.74
C HIS A 365 5.27 -34.83 14.63
N PHE A 366 4.46 -34.44 15.60
CA PHE A 366 3.90 -33.10 15.70
C PHE A 366 5.02 -32.05 15.81
N VAL A 367 6.01 -32.28 16.73
CA VAL A 367 7.16 -31.38 16.90
C VAL A 367 7.97 -31.28 15.62
N ALA A 368 8.24 -32.39 14.94
CA ALA A 368 8.96 -32.40 13.66
C ALA A 368 8.21 -31.59 12.58
N ALA A 369 6.91 -31.76 12.46
CA ALA A 369 6.07 -31.00 11.53
C ALA A 369 6.04 -29.50 11.86
N VAL A 370 6.07 -29.11 13.12
CA VAL A 370 6.18 -27.70 13.56
C VAL A 370 7.55 -27.12 13.18
N LEU A 371 8.63 -27.88 13.45
CA LEU A 371 9.98 -27.45 13.10
C LEU A 371 10.19 -27.31 11.60
N GLU A 372 9.60 -28.21 10.80
CA GLU A 372 9.67 -28.15 9.34
C GLU A 372 8.95 -26.91 8.82
N ARG A 373 7.75 -26.60 9.32
CA ARG A 373 7.04 -25.37 9.00
C ARG A 373 7.81 -24.12 9.44
N TRP A 374 8.40 -24.15 10.63
CA TRP A 374 9.20 -23.03 11.12
C TRP A 374 10.43 -22.78 10.26
N ARG A 375 11.18 -23.85 9.93
CA ARG A 375 12.35 -23.77 9.04
C ARG A 375 11.94 -23.38 7.62
N GLY A 376 10.81 -23.89 7.12
CA GLY A 376 10.26 -23.54 5.81
C GLY A 376 9.83 -22.07 5.71
N ALA A 377 9.38 -21.46 6.80
CA ALA A 377 9.02 -20.04 6.83
C ALA A 377 10.24 -19.09 6.68
N THR A 378 11.45 -19.60 6.98
CA THR A 378 12.71 -18.84 6.89
C THR A 378 13.62 -19.31 5.74
N SER A 379 13.20 -20.33 4.98
CA SER A 379 13.96 -20.85 3.83
C SER A 379 13.20 -20.61 2.52
N SER A 380 13.95 -20.27 1.48
CA SER A 380 13.45 -19.98 0.12
C SER A 380 13.00 -21.22 -0.67
N ARG A 381 12.42 -22.24 -0.04
CA ARG A 381 11.90 -23.38 -0.77
C ARG A 381 10.45 -23.12 -1.18
N ASP A 382 10.19 -23.25 -2.48
CA ASP A 382 8.87 -23.26 -3.08
C ASP A 382 7.92 -24.17 -2.29
N VAL A 383 7.03 -23.56 -1.50
CA VAL A 383 5.89 -24.26 -0.95
C VAL A 383 4.84 -24.30 -2.07
N PRO A 384 4.32 -25.46 -2.46
CA PRO A 384 3.27 -25.56 -3.47
C PRO A 384 2.13 -24.58 -3.11
N ASN A 385 1.71 -23.79 -4.08
CA ASN A 385 0.56 -22.89 -3.96
C ASN A 385 -0.63 -23.69 -3.44
N ASP A 386 -1.11 -23.37 -2.25
CA ASP A 386 -2.32 -23.95 -1.70
C ASP A 386 -3.48 -23.57 -2.63
N PRO A 387 -4.23 -24.51 -3.23
CA PRO A 387 -5.22 -24.22 -4.27
C PRO A 387 -6.39 -23.34 -3.81
N ILE A 388 -6.47 -23.03 -2.51
CA ILE A 388 -7.52 -22.17 -1.93
C ILE A 388 -7.32 -20.69 -2.26
N PHE A 389 -6.13 -20.27 -2.74
CA PHE A 389 -5.80 -18.86 -2.96
C PHE A 389 -5.45 -18.48 -4.41
N SER A 390 -5.65 -19.35 -5.38
CA SER A 390 -5.44 -18.99 -6.79
C SER A 390 -6.66 -18.27 -7.35
N ASP A 391 -6.68 -16.96 -7.29
CA ASP A 391 -7.59 -16.07 -8.04
C ASP A 391 -7.21 -15.99 -9.54
N ARG A 392 -6.54 -16.99 -10.08
CA ARG A 392 -6.36 -17.07 -11.52
C ARG A 392 -7.64 -17.63 -12.14
N PRO A 393 -8.32 -16.86 -13.01
CA PRO A 393 -9.30 -17.48 -13.88
C PRO A 393 -8.60 -18.64 -14.63
N PRO A 394 -9.28 -19.76 -14.83
CA PRO A 394 -8.67 -20.91 -15.50
C PRO A 394 -8.04 -20.44 -16.81
N ALA A 395 -6.76 -20.68 -16.96
CA ALA A 395 -6.07 -20.43 -18.21
C ALA A 395 -6.90 -21.09 -19.31
N ARG A 396 -7.42 -20.29 -20.23
CA ARG A 396 -8.05 -20.83 -21.43
C ARG A 396 -7.03 -21.78 -22.04
N SER A 397 -7.38 -23.07 -22.05
CA SER A 397 -6.63 -24.07 -22.75
C SER A 397 -6.43 -23.57 -24.18
N PHE A 398 -5.19 -23.23 -24.51
CA PHE A 398 -4.83 -22.99 -25.90
C PHE A 398 -5.00 -24.34 -26.61
N GLU A 399 -6.07 -24.48 -27.34
CA GLU A 399 -6.14 -25.52 -28.38
C GLU A 399 -4.97 -25.26 -29.32
N PRO A 400 -4.15 -26.30 -29.64
CA PRO A 400 -3.06 -26.13 -30.57
C PRO A 400 -3.65 -25.69 -31.91
N ARG A 401 -3.17 -24.58 -32.40
CA ARG A 401 -3.49 -24.04 -33.71
C ARG A 401 -3.23 -25.19 -34.74
N PRO A 402 -4.19 -25.53 -35.61
CA PRO A 402 -3.96 -26.51 -36.64
C PRO A 402 -2.76 -26.09 -37.50
N GLU A 403 -1.87 -27.01 -37.75
CA GLU A 403 -0.70 -26.78 -38.60
C GLU A 403 -1.10 -26.17 -39.94
N PRO A 404 -0.32 -25.24 -40.51
CA PRO A 404 -0.60 -24.66 -41.80
C PRO A 404 -0.53 -25.74 -42.86
N ARG A 405 -1.65 -25.95 -43.55
CA ARG A 405 -1.69 -26.84 -44.71
C ARG A 405 -0.64 -26.38 -45.74
N SER A 406 0.19 -27.29 -46.15
CA SER A 406 1.14 -27.15 -47.24
C SER A 406 0.43 -26.63 -48.48
N PHE A 407 0.83 -25.45 -48.95
CA PHE A 407 0.37 -24.89 -50.21
C PHE A 407 1.11 -25.62 -51.36
N GLU A 408 0.41 -26.45 -52.11
CA GLU A 408 0.84 -26.84 -53.43
C GLU A 408 0.67 -25.66 -54.39
N PRO A 409 1.67 -25.31 -55.22
CA PRO A 409 1.57 -24.22 -56.18
C PRO A 409 0.68 -24.63 -57.36
N ARG A 410 -0.43 -23.88 -57.55
CA ARG A 410 -1.20 -23.95 -58.80
C ARG A 410 -0.43 -23.34 -59.97
N PRO A 411 -0.50 -23.93 -61.18
CA PRO A 411 0.15 -23.37 -62.36
C PRO A 411 -0.45 -22.01 -62.74
N ALA A 412 0.43 -21.07 -63.11
CA ALA A 412 0.07 -19.73 -63.52
C ALA A 412 -0.59 -19.72 -64.91
N GLU A 413 -1.81 -19.25 -65.04
CA GLU A 413 -2.40 -18.85 -66.33
C GLU A 413 -1.93 -17.43 -66.68
N PRO A 414 -1.63 -17.14 -67.95
CA PRO A 414 -1.13 -15.83 -68.36
C PRO A 414 -2.29 -14.85 -68.50
N ARG A 415 -2.28 -13.81 -67.62
CA ARG A 415 -3.17 -12.65 -67.76
C ARG A 415 -2.63 -11.69 -68.81
N GLN A 416 -3.44 -11.47 -69.86
CA GLN A 416 -3.22 -10.45 -70.86
C GLN A 416 -3.33 -9.03 -70.18
N MET A 417 -2.30 -8.21 -70.36
CA MET A 417 -2.30 -6.79 -69.99
C MET A 417 -2.98 -5.97 -71.06
N GLU A 418 -4.08 -5.32 -70.70
CA GLU A 418 -4.60 -4.19 -71.50
C GLU A 418 -3.98 -2.90 -70.97
N PRO A 419 -3.55 -1.94 -71.83
CA PRO A 419 -2.96 -0.70 -71.42
C PRO A 419 -4.02 0.31 -71.02
N ARG A 420 -4.00 0.74 -69.74
CA ARG A 420 -4.79 1.89 -69.29
C ARG A 420 -4.08 3.19 -69.57
N SER A 421 -4.69 4.04 -70.38
CA SER A 421 -4.31 5.42 -70.67
C SER A 421 -4.38 6.31 -69.44
N PHE A 422 -3.29 7.02 -69.15
CA PHE A 422 -3.24 8.09 -68.16
C PHE A 422 -3.74 9.42 -68.75
N GLU A 423 -4.81 9.96 -68.23
CA GLU A 423 -5.15 11.37 -68.39
C GLU A 423 -4.74 12.16 -67.15
N PRO A 424 -4.04 13.30 -67.30
CA PRO A 424 -3.67 14.13 -66.17
C PRO A 424 -4.81 15.03 -65.70
N ARG A 425 -5.24 14.88 -64.49
CA ARG A 425 -6.22 15.74 -63.83
C ARG A 425 -5.54 17.02 -63.32
N ALA A 426 -5.98 18.17 -63.80
CA ALA A 426 -5.54 19.50 -63.40
C ALA A 426 -5.79 19.76 -61.91
N ALA A 427 -4.83 20.35 -61.26
CA ALA A 427 -4.88 20.80 -59.88
C ALA A 427 -5.58 22.16 -59.80
N GLU A 428 -6.66 22.28 -59.04
CA GLU A 428 -7.26 23.53 -58.61
C GLU A 428 -6.55 24.03 -57.34
N PRO A 429 -6.27 25.34 -57.20
CA PRO A 429 -5.66 25.90 -56.01
C PRO A 429 -6.68 26.10 -54.90
N ARG A 430 -6.45 25.47 -53.72
CA ARG A 430 -7.21 25.78 -52.51
C ARG A 430 -6.63 27.06 -51.86
N SER A 431 -7.49 28.08 -51.77
CA SER A 431 -7.32 29.28 -50.99
C SER A 431 -7.26 28.92 -49.48
N VAL A 432 -6.17 29.34 -48.82
CA VAL A 432 -6.00 29.27 -47.39
C VAL A 432 -6.56 30.57 -46.80
N GLU A 433 -7.71 30.51 -46.18
CA GLU A 433 -8.20 31.57 -45.29
C GLU A 433 -7.62 31.33 -43.90
N ALA A 434 -6.90 32.32 -43.41
CA ALA A 434 -6.39 32.37 -42.01
C ALA A 434 -7.52 32.81 -41.06
N PRO A 435 -7.72 32.19 -39.90
CA PRO A 435 -8.67 32.67 -38.90
C PRO A 435 -8.14 33.90 -38.18
N MET A 436 -8.91 34.98 -38.23
CA MET A 436 -8.68 36.22 -37.47
C MET A 436 -8.82 35.93 -35.94
N LEU A 437 -7.78 36.34 -35.22
CA LEU A 437 -7.77 36.43 -33.76
C LEU A 437 -8.69 37.57 -33.33
N GLN A 438 -9.70 37.26 -32.53
CA GLN A 438 -10.47 38.23 -31.75
C GLN A 438 -9.71 38.62 -30.49
N PRO A 439 -9.74 39.89 -30.05
CA PRO A 439 -9.00 40.38 -28.89
C PRO A 439 -9.72 39.94 -27.57
N SER A 440 -8.91 39.45 -26.63
CA SER A 440 -9.30 39.09 -25.28
C SER A 440 -9.81 40.29 -24.48
N LEU A 441 -10.91 40.07 -23.78
CA LEU A 441 -11.52 40.94 -22.79
C LEU A 441 -10.56 41.27 -21.64
N GLY A 442 -10.67 42.53 -21.18
CA GLY A 442 -9.82 43.18 -20.23
C GLY A 442 -9.77 42.52 -18.84
N LEU A 443 -8.56 42.55 -18.30
CA LEU A 443 -8.26 42.32 -16.89
C LEU A 443 -8.63 43.54 -16.08
N ASP A 444 -9.51 43.36 -15.10
CA ASP A 444 -9.88 44.36 -14.11
C ASP A 444 -8.74 44.55 -13.08
N PRO A 445 -8.19 45.78 -12.89
CA PRO A 445 -7.02 46.03 -12.05
C PRO A 445 -7.28 46.04 -10.54
N ASP A 446 -8.54 45.92 -10.06
CA ASP A 446 -8.89 46.20 -8.66
C ASP A 446 -8.94 45.02 -7.70
N ARG A 447 -8.41 43.84 -8.06
CA ARG A 447 -8.43 42.64 -7.19
C ARG A 447 -7.17 42.40 -6.36
N PHE A 448 -6.21 43.33 -6.29
CA PHE A 448 -4.98 43.17 -5.50
C PHE A 448 -4.75 44.27 -4.44
N SER A 449 -5.75 44.61 -3.67
CA SER A 449 -5.58 45.62 -2.59
C SER A 449 -5.99 45.17 -1.18
N LEU A 450 -5.77 43.89 -0.81
CA LEU A 450 -6.06 43.40 0.56
C LEU A 450 -4.91 42.63 1.21
N LEU A 451 -3.67 43.03 1.02
CA LEU A 451 -2.53 42.47 1.77
C LEU A 451 -1.55 43.57 2.16
N LYS A 452 -1.97 44.53 3.00
CA LYS A 452 -1.08 45.35 3.83
C LYS A 452 -1.82 45.77 5.10
N ARG A 453 -1.63 45.05 6.19
CA ARG A 453 -1.70 45.60 7.57
C ARG A 453 -0.51 45.08 8.36
N PRO A 454 0.26 45.95 9.01
CA PRO A 454 1.40 45.59 9.84
C PRO A 454 0.94 45.12 11.25
N LEU A 455 1.76 44.20 11.78
CA LEU A 455 1.70 43.71 13.17
C LEU A 455 1.88 44.87 14.19
N ARG A 456 1.02 44.90 15.15
CA ARG A 456 1.26 45.37 16.52
C ARG A 456 0.92 44.23 17.48
#